data_754442fed22730fa3a2986521658c7d9
#
_entry.id   754442fed22730fa3a2986521658c7d9
#
_cell.length_a   1.000
_cell.length_b   1.000
_cell.length_c   1.000
_cell.angle_alpha   90.00
_cell.angle_beta   90.00
_cell.angle_gamma   90.00
#
_symmetry.space_group_name_H-M   'P 1'
#
loop_
_entity.id
_entity.type
_entity.pdbx_description
1 polymer ?
#
loop_
_entity_poly.entity_id
_entity_poly.type
_entity_poly.pdbx_seq_one_letter_code
_entity_poly.pdbx_strand_id
1 'polypeptide(L)'
;MSEITRPTRRMDRLQTVSAIPRQRKKIRRWPLVLLALILLYFFAPLRTNILLLGTDDSPERGSVGRTDTIILGTVIPLKPYVGMLSIPRDLWVSIPNVGEQRINTAYFFAEANQPGSGSRAALQTIRDNFGISVHYYAVVHMLGLTSVVDTLGGVDVNLESSIGEYPAGNHHLNGSEALDFVRERSSSDDFSRMVRTQILLSAVARKVLYPSNWLSLPRFIVSLSQVIDTNIPLWQWPRLLFALLRAFLFGIDSETITREMVTPFQTSQGAQVLAPNWDVINPLLKRMFGQ
;
A
#
# COMPACT_ATOMS: atom_id res chain seq x y z
N MET A 1 77.68 -45.91 72.58
CA MET A 1 77.09 -46.43 71.32
C MET A 1 75.66 -45.90 71.19
N SER A 2 75.50 -44.82 70.47
CA SER A 2 74.21 -44.10 70.29
C SER A 2 73.73 -44.25 68.85
N GLU A 3 72.69 -44.97 68.70
CA GLU A 3 72.02 -45.13 67.40
C GLU A 3 71.22 -43.88 67.02
N ILE A 4 71.59 -43.33 65.89
CA ILE A 4 70.88 -42.18 65.32
C ILE A 4 69.80 -42.71 64.40
N THR A 5 68.56 -42.67 64.86
CA THR A 5 67.39 -42.95 64.06
C THR A 5 67.06 -41.73 63.18
N ARG A 6 67.09 -41.91 61.82
CA ARG A 6 66.70 -40.91 60.87
C ARG A 6 65.16 -40.92 60.69
N PRO A 7 64.44 -39.82 60.69
CA PRO A 7 63.03 -39.80 60.42
C PRO A 7 62.77 -39.97 58.90
N THR A 8 61.94 -40.92 58.57
CA THR A 8 61.42 -41.15 57.21
C THR A 8 60.43 -40.03 56.81
N ARG A 9 60.81 -39.29 55.82
CA ARG A 9 60.04 -38.20 55.24
C ARG A 9 58.81 -38.83 54.44
N ARG A 10 57.62 -38.69 55.00
CA ARG A 10 56.37 -39.02 54.35
C ARG A 10 56.14 -38.12 53.13
N MET A 11 56.18 -38.65 51.90
CA MET A 11 55.81 -37.88 50.71
C MET A 11 54.30 -37.70 50.72
N ASP A 12 53.83 -36.47 50.92
CA ASP A 12 52.45 -36.10 50.75
C ASP A 12 52.06 -36.33 49.27
N ARG A 13 51.05 -37.14 49.06
CA ARG A 13 50.40 -37.32 47.74
C ARG A 13 49.83 -35.99 47.35
N LEU A 14 50.37 -35.39 46.28
CA LEU A 14 49.77 -34.29 45.59
C LEU A 14 48.38 -34.74 45.11
N GLN A 15 47.35 -34.22 45.74
CA GLN A 15 46.00 -34.41 45.25
C GLN A 15 45.90 -33.70 43.87
N THR A 16 45.77 -34.48 42.82
CA THR A 16 45.46 -33.98 41.49
C THR A 16 44.06 -33.38 41.57
N VAL A 17 44.01 -32.03 41.55
CA VAL A 17 42.77 -31.29 41.39
C VAL A 17 42.19 -31.62 40.01
N SER A 18 41.17 -32.48 39.99
CA SER A 18 40.44 -32.80 38.78
C SER A 18 39.77 -31.53 38.22
N ALA A 19 40.24 -31.05 37.08
CA ALA A 19 39.66 -29.91 36.40
C ALA A 19 38.18 -30.20 36.08
N ILE A 20 37.28 -29.43 36.67
CA ILE A 20 35.86 -29.50 36.40
C ILE A 20 35.65 -29.23 34.91
N PRO A 21 35.09 -30.15 34.14
CA PRO A 21 34.89 -29.93 32.73
C PRO A 21 33.93 -28.75 32.52
N ARG A 22 34.41 -27.66 31.98
CA ARG A 22 33.58 -26.52 31.58
C ARG A 22 32.57 -27.02 30.56
N GLN A 23 31.34 -27.24 31.01
CA GLN A 23 30.21 -27.51 30.10
C GLN A 23 30.10 -26.33 29.15
N ARG A 24 30.53 -26.50 27.90
CA ARG A 24 30.25 -25.55 26.83
C ARG A 24 28.73 -25.54 26.64
N LYS A 25 28.06 -24.47 27.13
CA LYS A 25 26.64 -24.22 26.87
C LYS A 25 26.45 -24.27 25.34
N LYS A 26 25.77 -25.30 24.84
CA LYS A 26 25.35 -25.35 23.44
C LYS A 26 24.48 -24.15 23.21
N ILE A 27 25.00 -23.13 22.51
CA ILE A 27 24.21 -21.97 22.11
C ILE A 27 23.11 -22.53 21.19
N ARG A 28 21.89 -22.48 21.67
CA ARG A 28 20.72 -22.87 20.87
C ARG A 28 20.67 -21.91 19.68
N ARG A 29 20.94 -22.39 18.47
CA ARG A 29 21.00 -21.57 17.25
C ARG A 29 19.61 -21.21 16.71
N TRP A 30 18.56 -21.82 17.23
CA TRP A 30 17.20 -21.56 16.77
C TRP A 30 16.74 -20.09 16.89
N PRO A 31 17.08 -19.27 17.93
CA PRO A 31 16.67 -17.88 17.98
C PRO A 31 17.38 -17.05 16.89
N LEU A 32 18.59 -17.42 16.49
CA LEU A 32 19.28 -16.76 15.36
C LEU A 32 18.59 -17.08 14.03
N VAL A 33 18.13 -18.33 13.84
CA VAL A 33 17.38 -18.72 12.65
C VAL A 33 16.04 -17.98 12.62
N LEU A 34 15.33 -17.90 13.74
CA LEU A 34 14.07 -17.17 13.83
C LEU A 34 14.28 -15.67 13.52
N LEU A 35 15.31 -15.06 14.08
CA LEU A 35 15.66 -13.65 13.79
C LEU A 35 15.98 -13.48 12.30
N ALA A 36 16.74 -14.38 11.68
CA ALA A 36 17.04 -14.33 10.26
C ALA A 36 15.77 -14.45 9.39
N LEU A 37 14.82 -15.31 9.77
CA LEU A 37 13.53 -15.44 9.07
C LEU A 37 12.67 -14.17 9.23
N ILE A 38 12.64 -13.56 10.41
CA ILE A 38 11.94 -12.30 10.65
C ILE A 38 12.56 -11.18 9.80
N LEU A 39 13.89 -11.08 9.80
CA LEU A 39 14.59 -10.08 8.98
C LEU A 39 14.34 -10.34 7.49
N LEU A 40 14.41 -11.59 7.04
CA LEU A 40 14.09 -11.96 5.66
C LEU A 40 12.65 -11.58 5.29
N TYR A 41 11.69 -11.81 6.17
CA TYR A 41 10.29 -11.45 5.95
C TYR A 41 10.10 -9.93 5.75
N PHE A 42 10.67 -9.10 6.63
CA PHE A 42 10.52 -7.65 6.57
C PHE A 42 11.39 -6.98 5.49
N PHE A 43 12.58 -7.50 5.22
CA PHE A 43 13.56 -6.91 4.31
C PHE A 43 13.75 -7.67 3.01
N ALA A 44 12.94 -8.70 2.71
CA ALA A 44 13.01 -9.34 1.41
C ALA A 44 12.78 -8.31 0.29
N PRO A 45 13.59 -8.30 -0.79
CA PRO A 45 13.49 -7.33 -1.89
C PRO A 45 12.29 -7.60 -2.81
N LEU A 46 11.23 -8.22 -2.27
CA LEU A 46 10.04 -8.56 -3.01
C LEU A 46 9.16 -7.32 -3.16
N ARG A 47 8.93 -6.92 -4.40
CA ARG A 47 7.97 -5.88 -4.74
C ARG A 47 6.56 -6.39 -4.54
N THR A 48 5.69 -5.56 -3.97
CA THR A 48 4.27 -5.86 -3.83
C THR A 48 3.48 -4.76 -4.55
N ASN A 49 2.75 -5.15 -5.60
CA ASN A 49 1.89 -4.24 -6.35
C ASN A 49 0.44 -4.47 -5.94
N ILE A 50 -0.29 -3.38 -5.72
CA ILE A 50 -1.66 -3.36 -5.21
C ILE A 50 -2.48 -2.42 -6.07
N LEU A 51 -3.63 -2.87 -6.57
CA LEU A 51 -4.60 -2.04 -7.26
C LEU A 51 -5.60 -1.48 -6.24
N LEU A 52 -5.60 -0.15 -6.09
CA LEU A 52 -6.58 0.56 -5.27
C LEU A 52 -7.68 1.09 -6.17
N LEU A 53 -8.90 0.74 -5.85
CA LEU A 53 -10.11 1.15 -6.58
C LEU A 53 -11.02 1.92 -5.63
N GLY A 54 -11.51 3.09 -6.05
CA GLY A 54 -12.55 3.82 -5.35
C GLY A 54 -13.86 3.70 -6.13
N THR A 55 -14.90 3.13 -5.50
CA THR A 55 -16.23 2.99 -6.12
C THR A 55 -17.16 4.10 -5.62
N ASP A 56 -17.90 4.73 -6.55
CA ASP A 56 -18.97 5.65 -6.20
C ASP A 56 -20.30 4.85 -6.15
N ASP A 57 -20.59 4.33 -4.96
CA ASP A 57 -21.81 3.55 -4.67
C ASP A 57 -22.97 4.48 -4.34
N SER A 58 -23.21 5.50 -5.14
CA SER A 58 -24.34 6.41 -4.94
C SER A 58 -25.66 5.60 -5.07
N PRO A 59 -26.56 5.66 -4.07
CA PRO A 59 -27.85 4.98 -4.10
C PRO A 59 -28.69 5.33 -5.34
N GLU A 60 -28.41 6.49 -5.94
CA GLU A 60 -29.13 7.01 -7.11
C GLU A 60 -28.73 6.28 -8.42
N ARG A 61 -27.62 5.54 -8.45
CA ARG A 61 -27.06 4.92 -9.67
C ARG A 61 -27.21 3.41 -9.75
N GLY A 62 -27.87 2.79 -8.77
CA GLY A 62 -28.05 1.34 -8.72
C GLY A 62 -27.00 0.64 -7.86
N SER A 63 -27.09 -0.70 -7.78
CA SER A 63 -26.32 -1.52 -6.84
C SER A 63 -24.83 -1.72 -7.20
N VAL A 64 -24.39 -1.32 -8.41
CA VAL A 64 -23.00 -1.49 -8.88
C VAL A 64 -22.42 -0.15 -9.26
N GLY A 65 -21.45 0.32 -8.47
CA GLY A 65 -20.70 1.56 -8.72
C GLY A 65 -19.64 1.39 -9.82
N ARG A 66 -19.30 2.50 -10.50
CA ARG A 66 -18.11 2.55 -11.35
C ARG A 66 -16.90 2.90 -10.51
N THR A 67 -15.72 2.43 -10.92
CA THR A 67 -14.47 2.80 -10.29
C THR A 67 -14.00 4.16 -10.79
N ASP A 68 -14.36 5.21 -10.05
CA ASP A 68 -13.98 6.58 -10.42
C ASP A 68 -12.55 6.95 -9.97
N THR A 69 -11.95 6.15 -9.11
CA THR A 69 -10.55 6.26 -8.68
C THR A 69 -9.83 4.95 -8.98
N ILE A 70 -8.72 5.02 -9.70
CA ILE A 70 -7.88 3.87 -10.05
C ILE A 70 -6.44 4.26 -9.74
N ILE A 71 -5.84 3.64 -8.72
CA ILE A 71 -4.46 3.89 -8.32
C ILE A 71 -3.71 2.57 -8.27
N LEU A 72 -2.57 2.52 -8.94
CA LEU A 72 -1.65 1.41 -8.86
C LEU A 72 -0.55 1.74 -7.85
N GLY A 73 -0.56 1.03 -6.73
CA GLY A 73 0.44 1.16 -5.67
C GLY A 73 1.55 0.14 -5.82
N THR A 74 2.77 0.50 -5.47
CA THR A 74 3.91 -0.41 -5.37
C THR A 74 4.69 -0.18 -4.09
N VAL A 75 5.12 -1.26 -3.46
CA VAL A 75 5.84 -1.24 -2.19
C VAL A 75 7.06 -2.13 -2.28
N ILE A 76 8.24 -1.60 -1.91
CA ILE A 76 9.49 -2.36 -1.81
C ILE A 76 10.03 -2.16 -0.39
N PRO A 77 9.92 -3.16 0.51
CA PRO A 77 10.34 -2.99 1.90
C PRO A 77 11.84 -2.80 2.10
N LEU A 78 12.69 -3.45 1.30
CA LEU A 78 14.15 -3.33 1.43
C LEU A 78 14.65 -1.93 1.03
N LYS A 79 14.20 -1.45 -0.11
CA LYS A 79 14.34 -0.04 -0.47
C LYS A 79 13.13 0.67 0.12
N PRO A 80 13.28 1.74 0.91
CA PRO A 80 12.12 2.45 1.48
C PRO A 80 11.38 3.19 0.36
N TYR A 81 10.74 2.42 -0.53
CA TYR A 81 10.06 2.94 -1.68
C TYR A 81 8.59 2.54 -1.64
N VAL A 82 7.73 3.55 -1.65
CA VAL A 82 6.31 3.44 -1.90
C VAL A 82 5.99 4.37 -3.07
N GLY A 83 5.46 3.79 -4.14
CA GLY A 83 5.03 4.52 -5.31
C GLY A 83 3.51 4.41 -5.49
N MET A 84 2.87 5.47 -5.94
CA MET A 84 1.46 5.52 -6.32
C MET A 84 1.33 6.13 -7.71
N LEU A 85 0.68 5.43 -8.63
CA LEU A 85 0.36 5.91 -9.97
C LEU A 85 -1.16 6.01 -10.12
N SER A 86 -1.68 7.22 -10.28
CA SER A 86 -3.09 7.44 -10.63
C SER A 86 -3.32 7.25 -12.12
N ILE A 87 -4.37 6.50 -12.45
CA ILE A 87 -4.78 6.17 -13.82
C ILE A 87 -6.11 6.87 -14.13
N PRO A 88 -6.21 7.64 -15.23
CA PRO A 88 -7.46 8.28 -15.62
C PRO A 88 -8.56 7.24 -15.88
N ARG A 89 -9.73 7.44 -15.30
CA ARG A 89 -10.88 6.52 -15.42
C ARG A 89 -11.40 6.36 -16.85
N ASP A 90 -11.20 7.39 -17.69
CA ASP A 90 -11.66 7.42 -19.08
C ASP A 90 -10.59 6.91 -20.07
N LEU A 91 -9.49 6.32 -19.55
CA LEU A 91 -8.45 5.70 -20.37
C LEU A 91 -9.06 4.56 -21.19
N TRP A 92 -8.85 4.59 -22.52
CA TRP A 92 -9.39 3.62 -23.48
C TRP A 92 -8.45 2.44 -23.60
N VAL A 93 -8.90 1.27 -23.18
CA VAL A 93 -8.07 0.07 -23.07
C VAL A 93 -8.87 -1.18 -23.43
N SER A 94 -8.18 -2.26 -23.73
CA SER A 94 -8.80 -3.56 -23.95
C SER A 94 -9.19 -4.20 -22.61
N ILE A 95 -10.48 -4.51 -22.45
CA ILE A 95 -11.00 -5.20 -21.27
C ILE A 95 -11.28 -6.65 -21.64
N PRO A 96 -10.75 -7.63 -20.90
CA PRO A 96 -10.98 -9.05 -21.15
C PRO A 96 -12.49 -9.39 -21.28
N ASN A 97 -12.86 -10.11 -22.34
CA ASN A 97 -14.22 -10.52 -22.66
C ASN A 97 -15.23 -9.38 -22.97
N VAL A 98 -14.78 -8.11 -23.01
CA VAL A 98 -15.64 -6.96 -23.31
C VAL A 98 -15.15 -6.23 -24.58
N GLY A 99 -13.83 -6.15 -24.79
CA GLY A 99 -13.20 -5.40 -25.87
C GLY A 99 -12.76 -4.01 -25.43
N GLU A 100 -12.57 -3.11 -26.40
CA GLU A 100 -12.10 -1.75 -26.17
C GLU A 100 -13.15 -0.90 -25.44
N GLN A 101 -12.82 -0.41 -24.23
CA GLN A 101 -13.72 0.37 -23.38
C GLN A 101 -12.94 1.30 -22.45
N ARG A 102 -13.63 2.19 -21.70
CA ARG A 102 -13.04 2.94 -20.60
C ARG A 102 -12.59 2.00 -19.50
N ILE A 103 -11.40 2.19 -18.97
CA ILE A 103 -10.81 1.32 -17.94
C ILE A 103 -11.69 1.17 -16.69
N ASN A 104 -12.43 2.22 -16.30
CA ASN A 104 -13.32 2.20 -15.14
C ASN A 104 -14.54 1.29 -15.30
N THR A 105 -14.85 0.84 -16.51
CA THR A 105 -15.96 -0.07 -16.79
C THR A 105 -15.56 -1.54 -16.61
N ALA A 106 -14.27 -1.85 -16.48
CA ALA A 106 -13.79 -3.22 -16.26
C ALA A 106 -14.39 -3.84 -14.98
N TYR A 107 -14.35 -3.08 -13.88
CA TYR A 107 -14.99 -3.48 -12.63
C TYR A 107 -16.51 -3.62 -12.81
N PHE A 108 -17.14 -2.58 -13.37
CA PHE A 108 -18.60 -2.47 -13.49
C PHE A 108 -19.21 -3.63 -14.29
N PHE A 109 -18.70 -3.93 -15.48
CA PHE A 109 -19.27 -5.00 -16.31
C PHE A 109 -19.15 -6.38 -15.68
N ALA A 110 -17.99 -6.64 -15.05
CA ALA A 110 -17.79 -7.92 -14.38
C ALA A 110 -18.68 -8.05 -13.15
N GLU A 111 -18.75 -7.04 -12.31
CA GLU A 111 -19.54 -7.02 -11.08
C GLU A 111 -21.04 -7.12 -11.36
N ALA A 112 -21.52 -6.42 -12.40
CA ALA A 112 -22.92 -6.48 -12.83
C ALA A 112 -23.30 -7.86 -13.40
N ASN A 113 -22.36 -8.53 -14.06
CA ASN A 113 -22.60 -9.87 -14.63
C ASN A 113 -22.47 -10.97 -13.56
N GLN A 114 -21.48 -10.87 -12.67
CA GLN A 114 -21.22 -11.81 -11.59
C GLN A 114 -20.72 -11.06 -10.36
N PRO A 115 -21.53 -10.88 -9.32
CA PRO A 115 -21.13 -10.23 -8.07
C PRO A 115 -19.84 -10.82 -7.49
N GLY A 116 -18.91 -9.96 -7.05
CA GLY A 116 -17.59 -10.33 -6.53
C GLY A 116 -16.52 -10.61 -7.59
N SER A 117 -16.81 -10.39 -8.88
CA SER A 117 -15.82 -10.57 -9.95
C SER A 117 -15.17 -9.28 -10.45
N GLY A 118 -15.71 -8.10 -10.08
CA GLY A 118 -15.25 -6.81 -10.57
C GLY A 118 -13.78 -6.53 -10.29
N SER A 119 -13.34 -6.76 -9.07
CA SER A 119 -11.94 -6.55 -8.65
C SER A 119 -10.96 -7.41 -9.47
N ARG A 120 -11.32 -8.66 -9.76
CA ARG A 120 -10.48 -9.56 -10.56
C ARG A 120 -10.40 -9.12 -12.01
N ALA A 121 -11.51 -8.66 -12.58
CA ALA A 121 -11.54 -8.13 -13.95
C ALA A 121 -10.69 -6.86 -14.08
N ALA A 122 -10.78 -5.96 -13.12
CA ALA A 122 -9.93 -4.77 -13.06
C ALA A 122 -8.44 -5.12 -12.94
N LEU A 123 -8.07 -6.08 -12.07
CA LEU A 123 -6.69 -6.60 -11.98
C LEU A 123 -6.19 -7.15 -13.32
N GLN A 124 -7.00 -7.96 -13.99
CA GLN A 124 -6.63 -8.54 -15.27
C GLN A 124 -6.45 -7.45 -16.34
N THR A 125 -7.35 -6.47 -16.39
CA THR A 125 -7.25 -5.32 -17.30
C THR A 125 -5.94 -4.55 -17.09
N ILE A 126 -5.54 -4.31 -15.85
CA ILE A 126 -4.24 -3.68 -15.54
C ILE A 126 -3.07 -4.55 -16.02
N ARG A 127 -3.09 -5.84 -15.76
CA ARG A 127 -2.01 -6.75 -16.21
C ARG A 127 -1.85 -6.74 -17.72
N ASP A 128 -2.95 -6.86 -18.43
CA ASP A 128 -2.95 -7.03 -19.88
C ASP A 128 -2.53 -5.76 -20.62
N ASN A 129 -2.93 -4.57 -20.12
CA ASN A 129 -2.63 -3.31 -20.79
C ASN A 129 -1.34 -2.65 -20.31
N PHE A 130 -1.01 -2.75 -19.02
CA PHE A 130 0.17 -2.08 -18.43
C PHE A 130 1.37 -3.02 -18.29
N GLY A 131 1.21 -4.32 -18.52
CA GLY A 131 2.27 -5.30 -18.36
C GLY A 131 2.73 -5.51 -16.90
N ILE A 132 2.03 -4.95 -15.90
CA ILE A 132 2.44 -4.96 -14.51
C ILE A 132 1.84 -6.17 -13.78
N SER A 133 2.69 -6.96 -13.11
CA SER A 133 2.24 -8.06 -12.28
C SER A 133 1.59 -7.53 -10.99
N VAL A 134 0.25 -7.52 -10.94
CA VAL A 134 -0.56 -7.10 -9.79
C VAL A 134 -1.39 -8.27 -9.31
N HIS A 135 -1.29 -8.61 -8.00
CA HIS A 135 -2.01 -9.75 -7.42
C HIS A 135 -3.01 -9.33 -6.34
N TYR A 136 -2.81 -8.15 -5.78
CA TYR A 136 -3.62 -7.64 -4.69
C TYR A 136 -4.45 -6.45 -5.12
N TYR A 137 -5.65 -6.37 -4.54
CA TYR A 137 -6.52 -5.22 -4.70
C TYR A 137 -7.06 -4.75 -3.35
N ALA A 138 -7.48 -3.50 -3.31
CA ALA A 138 -8.32 -2.95 -2.27
C ALA A 138 -9.36 -2.04 -2.94
N VAL A 139 -10.62 -2.37 -2.78
CA VAL A 139 -11.76 -1.56 -3.23
C VAL A 139 -12.25 -0.76 -2.03
N VAL A 140 -12.26 0.55 -2.17
CA VAL A 140 -12.75 1.47 -1.14
C VAL A 140 -14.11 2.01 -1.60
N HIS A 141 -15.13 1.76 -0.78
CA HIS A 141 -16.45 2.33 -0.98
C HIS A 141 -16.46 3.79 -0.51
N MET A 142 -16.69 4.74 -1.42
CA MET A 142 -16.56 6.17 -1.14
C MET A 142 -17.43 6.66 0.01
N LEU A 143 -18.63 6.08 0.20
CA LEU A 143 -19.49 6.42 1.34
C LEU A 143 -18.85 6.05 2.69
N GLY A 144 -18.00 5.03 2.71
CA GLY A 144 -17.30 4.63 3.93
C GLY A 144 -16.07 5.48 4.25
N LEU A 145 -15.58 6.27 3.30
CA LEU A 145 -14.42 7.16 3.53
C LEU A 145 -14.67 8.14 4.69
N THR A 146 -15.89 8.66 4.81
CA THR A 146 -16.29 9.56 5.89
C THR A 146 -16.03 8.94 7.26
N SER A 147 -16.52 7.73 7.49
CA SER A 147 -16.36 7.04 8.78
C SER A 147 -14.91 6.71 9.10
N VAL A 148 -14.11 6.39 8.09
CA VAL A 148 -12.67 6.13 8.22
C VAL A 148 -11.92 7.39 8.66
N VAL A 149 -12.17 8.52 8.00
CA VAL A 149 -11.55 9.81 8.33
C VAL A 149 -11.99 10.29 9.71
N ASP A 150 -13.28 10.18 10.05
CA ASP A 150 -13.81 10.59 11.36
C ASP A 150 -13.24 9.75 12.50
N THR A 151 -13.01 8.44 12.27
CA THR A 151 -12.36 7.57 13.27
C THR A 151 -10.93 8.00 13.61
N LEU A 152 -10.24 8.65 12.67
CA LEU A 152 -8.92 9.25 12.87
C LEU A 152 -8.99 10.66 13.51
N GLY A 153 -10.19 11.20 13.75
CA GLY A 153 -10.38 12.56 14.21
C GLY A 153 -10.09 13.61 13.14
N GLY A 154 -10.37 13.28 11.88
CA GLY A 154 -10.05 14.11 10.73
C GLY A 154 -8.63 13.91 10.20
N VAL A 155 -8.34 14.53 9.06
CA VAL A 155 -7.02 14.50 8.41
C VAL A 155 -6.55 15.91 8.06
N ASP A 156 -5.23 16.11 8.11
CA ASP A 156 -4.61 17.39 7.80
C ASP A 156 -3.99 17.31 6.40
N VAL A 157 -4.47 18.13 5.46
CA VAL A 157 -3.94 18.25 4.11
C VAL A 157 -3.21 19.58 3.97
N ASN A 158 -2.04 19.56 3.32
CA ASN A 158 -1.30 20.77 2.98
C ASN A 158 -1.31 20.93 1.46
N LEU A 159 -1.88 22.03 0.99
CA LEU A 159 -1.98 22.38 -0.42
C LEU A 159 -0.88 23.40 -0.78
N GLU A 160 0.01 23.04 -1.68
CA GLU A 160 1.07 23.94 -2.19
C GLU A 160 0.50 25.07 -3.05
N SER A 161 -0.62 24.79 -3.72
CA SER A 161 -1.36 25.76 -4.54
C SER A 161 -2.85 25.56 -4.35
N SER A 162 -3.68 26.56 -4.70
CA SER A 162 -5.13 26.45 -4.65
C SER A 162 -5.63 25.33 -5.57
N ILE A 163 -6.54 24.50 -5.07
CA ILE A 163 -7.17 23.41 -5.83
C ILE A 163 -8.68 23.54 -5.69
N GLY A 164 -9.35 23.94 -6.76
CA GLY A 164 -10.80 24.21 -6.72
C GLY A 164 -11.14 25.33 -5.74
N GLU A 165 -12.06 25.06 -4.83
CA GLU A 165 -12.48 26.01 -3.78
C GLU A 165 -11.52 26.08 -2.58
N TYR A 166 -10.53 25.17 -2.52
CA TYR A 166 -9.57 25.12 -1.42
C TYR A 166 -8.33 25.97 -1.73
N PRO A 167 -8.06 27.04 -0.95
CA PRO A 167 -6.86 27.86 -1.11
C PRO A 167 -5.59 27.08 -0.73
N ALA A 168 -4.43 27.60 -1.13
CA ALA A 168 -3.14 27.08 -0.68
C ALA A 168 -3.03 27.17 0.86
N GLY A 169 -2.39 26.17 1.49
CA GLY A 169 -2.19 26.12 2.93
C GLY A 169 -2.66 24.84 3.58
N ASN A 170 -2.72 24.86 4.92
CA ASN A 170 -3.13 23.71 5.72
C ASN A 170 -4.64 23.70 5.94
N HIS A 171 -5.27 22.58 5.68
CA HIS A 171 -6.69 22.34 5.91
C HIS A 171 -6.86 21.10 6.78
N HIS A 172 -7.68 21.22 7.83
CA HIS A 172 -8.15 20.09 8.61
C HIS A 172 -9.50 19.66 8.05
N LEU A 173 -9.60 18.42 7.58
CA LEU A 173 -10.82 17.88 6.95
C LEU A 173 -11.40 16.78 7.83
N ASN A 174 -12.67 16.92 8.23
CA ASN A 174 -13.46 15.82 8.77
C ASN A 174 -13.91 14.87 7.65
N GLY A 175 -14.64 13.79 7.98
CA GLY A 175 -15.03 12.79 7.00
C GLY A 175 -15.88 13.33 5.85
N SER A 176 -16.84 14.24 6.15
CA SER A 176 -17.69 14.88 5.13
C SER A 176 -16.87 15.80 4.24
N GLU A 177 -16.06 16.67 4.84
CA GLU A 177 -15.19 17.60 4.11
C GLU A 177 -14.15 16.87 3.26
N ALA A 178 -13.61 15.73 3.73
CA ALA A 178 -12.71 14.90 2.96
C ALA A 178 -13.39 14.27 1.74
N LEU A 179 -14.66 13.85 1.88
CA LEU A 179 -15.45 13.34 0.77
C LEU A 179 -15.74 14.45 -0.25
N ASP A 180 -16.13 15.63 0.22
CA ASP A 180 -16.40 16.81 -0.63
C ASP A 180 -15.12 17.24 -1.35
N PHE A 181 -13.97 17.27 -0.67
CA PHE A 181 -12.66 17.56 -1.26
C PHE A 181 -12.32 16.66 -2.44
N VAL A 182 -12.60 15.36 -2.35
CA VAL A 182 -12.35 14.41 -3.45
C VAL A 182 -13.41 14.51 -4.55
N ARG A 183 -14.67 14.81 -4.20
CA ARG A 183 -15.81 14.89 -5.14
C ARG A 183 -15.97 16.24 -5.83
N GLU A 184 -15.30 17.27 -5.34
CA GLU A 184 -15.42 18.65 -5.85
C GLU A 184 -15.19 18.68 -7.38
N ARG A 185 -16.12 19.38 -8.10
CA ARG A 185 -16.19 19.40 -9.56
C ARG A 185 -16.02 20.80 -10.17
N SER A 186 -15.77 21.84 -9.36
CA SER A 186 -15.68 23.21 -9.85
C SER A 186 -14.54 23.43 -10.83
N SER A 187 -13.44 22.69 -10.65
CA SER A 187 -12.41 22.52 -11.68
C SER A 187 -12.79 21.31 -12.53
N SER A 188 -13.50 21.48 -13.61
CA SER A 188 -14.10 20.48 -14.51
C SER A 188 -13.17 19.36 -15.02
N ASP A 189 -12.07 19.08 -14.32
CA ASP A 189 -10.97 18.25 -14.77
C ASP A 189 -10.78 16.99 -13.91
N ASP A 190 -10.87 15.84 -14.55
CA ASP A 190 -10.65 14.53 -13.93
C ASP A 190 -9.24 14.37 -13.36
N PHE A 191 -8.25 15.05 -13.93
CA PHE A 191 -6.86 15.05 -13.45
C PHE A 191 -6.73 15.73 -12.07
N SER A 192 -7.42 16.84 -11.84
CA SER A 192 -7.45 17.52 -10.54
C SER A 192 -8.03 16.61 -9.44
N ARG A 193 -9.05 15.79 -9.78
CA ARG A 193 -9.63 14.83 -8.85
C ARG A 193 -8.64 13.73 -8.47
N MET A 194 -7.85 13.24 -9.41
CA MET A 194 -6.80 12.25 -9.13
C MET A 194 -5.76 12.79 -8.17
N VAL A 195 -5.32 14.02 -8.36
CA VAL A 195 -4.36 14.71 -7.46
C VAL A 195 -4.97 14.86 -6.06
N ARG A 196 -6.21 15.32 -5.94
CA ARG A 196 -6.89 15.44 -4.63
C ARG A 196 -7.00 14.11 -3.90
N THR A 197 -7.33 13.05 -4.62
CA THR A 197 -7.40 11.71 -4.04
C THR A 197 -6.03 11.24 -3.52
N GLN A 198 -4.95 11.49 -4.25
CA GLN A 198 -3.60 11.16 -3.80
C GLN A 198 -3.20 11.98 -2.56
N ILE A 199 -3.52 13.26 -2.53
CA ILE A 199 -3.27 14.14 -1.37
C ILE A 199 -4.00 13.58 -0.14
N LEU A 200 -5.29 13.26 -0.26
CA LEU A 200 -6.09 12.71 0.83
C LEU A 200 -5.55 11.36 1.31
N LEU A 201 -5.24 10.43 0.41
CA LEU A 201 -4.65 9.13 0.78
C LEU A 201 -3.31 9.29 1.50
N SER A 202 -2.48 10.21 1.05
CA SER A 202 -1.20 10.52 1.69
C SER A 202 -1.42 11.13 3.09
N ALA A 203 -2.43 11.99 3.26
CA ALA A 203 -2.79 12.56 4.55
C ALA A 203 -3.32 11.49 5.54
N VAL A 204 -4.20 10.60 5.08
CA VAL A 204 -4.68 9.44 5.87
C VAL A 204 -3.50 8.56 6.29
N ALA A 205 -2.61 8.21 5.36
CA ALA A 205 -1.44 7.40 5.67
C ALA A 205 -0.54 8.07 6.73
N ARG A 206 -0.26 9.36 6.60
CA ARG A 206 0.50 10.14 7.60
C ARG A 206 -0.18 10.13 8.96
N LYS A 207 -1.50 10.36 9.01
CA LYS A 207 -2.29 10.39 10.25
C LYS A 207 -2.25 9.04 10.97
N VAL A 208 -2.42 7.93 10.25
CA VAL A 208 -2.33 6.55 10.79
C VAL A 208 -0.94 6.25 11.35
N LEU A 209 0.10 6.71 10.67
CA LEU A 209 1.49 6.42 11.04
C LEU A 209 2.00 7.29 12.20
N TYR A 210 1.31 8.39 12.52
CA TYR A 210 1.74 9.29 13.59
C TYR A 210 1.54 8.64 14.96
N PRO A 211 2.59 8.52 15.82
CA PRO A 211 2.53 7.74 17.06
C PRO A 211 1.42 8.11 18.02
N SER A 212 1.01 9.41 18.07
CA SER A 212 -0.11 9.86 18.93
C SER A 212 -1.44 9.18 18.59
N ASN A 213 -1.61 8.66 17.37
CA ASN A 213 -2.84 8.06 16.88
C ASN A 213 -2.89 6.54 17.05
N TRP A 214 -1.82 5.91 17.56
CA TRP A 214 -1.77 4.45 17.70
C TRP A 214 -2.81 3.88 18.65
N LEU A 215 -3.30 4.66 19.61
CA LEU A 215 -4.42 4.27 20.46
C LEU A 215 -5.75 4.14 19.69
N SER A 216 -5.89 4.87 18.57
CA SER A 216 -7.07 4.83 17.70
C SER A 216 -6.98 3.72 16.64
N LEU A 217 -5.80 3.11 16.41
CA LEU A 217 -5.59 2.10 15.38
C LEU A 217 -6.56 0.91 15.43
N PRO A 218 -6.92 0.34 16.59
CA PRO A 218 -7.87 -0.77 16.62
C PRO A 218 -9.24 -0.37 16.06
N ARG A 219 -9.73 0.82 16.42
CA ARG A 219 -11.00 1.36 15.90
C ARG A 219 -10.91 1.66 14.41
N PHE A 220 -9.79 2.25 13.98
CA PHE A 220 -9.52 2.52 12.58
C PHE A 220 -9.51 1.23 11.73
N ILE A 221 -8.85 0.16 12.19
CA ILE A 221 -8.82 -1.13 11.48
C ILE A 221 -10.24 -1.72 11.37
N VAL A 222 -11.05 -1.63 12.41
CA VAL A 222 -12.45 -2.10 12.37
C VAL A 222 -13.26 -1.25 11.37
N SER A 223 -13.17 0.07 11.43
CA SER A 223 -13.85 0.96 10.47
C SER A 223 -13.39 0.67 9.03
N LEU A 224 -12.08 0.54 8.83
CA LEU A 224 -11.50 0.24 7.52
C LEU A 224 -11.98 -1.10 6.96
N SER A 225 -12.09 -2.13 7.79
CA SER A 225 -12.54 -3.47 7.37
C SER A 225 -14.00 -3.52 6.92
N GLN A 226 -14.82 -2.54 7.31
CA GLN A 226 -16.21 -2.41 6.87
C GLN A 226 -16.36 -1.69 5.54
N VAL A 227 -15.31 -0.99 5.11
CA VAL A 227 -15.31 -0.09 3.96
C VAL A 227 -14.44 -0.60 2.82
N ILE A 228 -13.50 -1.49 3.13
CA ILE A 228 -12.56 -2.04 2.15
C ILE A 228 -12.86 -3.50 1.86
N ASP A 229 -13.10 -3.80 0.59
CA ASP A 229 -13.01 -5.17 0.07
C ASP A 229 -11.59 -5.42 -0.46
N THR A 230 -10.92 -6.47 0.02
CA THR A 230 -9.53 -6.76 -0.35
C THR A 230 -9.19 -8.24 -0.31
N ASN A 231 -8.31 -8.66 -1.21
CA ASN A 231 -7.72 -10.00 -1.19
C ASN A 231 -6.32 -10.02 -0.56
N ILE A 232 -5.88 -8.93 0.09
CA ILE A 232 -4.57 -8.89 0.75
C ILE A 232 -4.60 -9.80 1.97
N PRO A 233 -3.80 -10.89 2.01
CA PRO A 233 -3.83 -11.81 3.13
C PRO A 233 -3.25 -11.17 4.39
N LEU A 234 -3.77 -11.54 5.56
CA LEU A 234 -3.40 -10.95 6.86
C LEU A 234 -1.89 -10.97 7.13
N TRP A 235 -1.18 -11.99 6.65
CA TRP A 235 0.28 -12.08 6.83
C TRP A 235 1.07 -11.02 6.04
N GLN A 236 0.47 -10.35 5.04
CA GLN A 236 1.11 -9.23 4.32
C GLN A 236 0.99 -7.90 5.07
N TRP A 237 -0.01 -7.74 5.94
CA TRP A 237 -0.28 -6.47 6.61
C TRP A 237 0.90 -5.94 7.44
N PRO A 238 1.61 -6.74 8.27
CA PRO A 238 2.76 -6.23 9.02
C PRO A 238 3.87 -5.70 8.10
N ARG A 239 4.08 -6.36 6.96
CA ARG A 239 5.08 -5.97 5.97
C ARG A 239 4.70 -4.67 5.26
N LEU A 240 3.43 -4.53 4.87
CA LEU A 240 2.92 -3.31 4.25
C LEU A 240 2.97 -2.14 5.24
N LEU A 241 2.55 -2.37 6.49
CA LEU A 241 2.64 -1.35 7.55
C LEU A 241 4.10 -0.91 7.78
N PHE A 242 5.03 -1.86 7.86
CA PHE A 242 6.45 -1.55 8.00
C PHE A 242 6.98 -0.71 6.83
N ALA A 243 6.58 -1.06 5.60
CA ALA A 243 6.97 -0.30 4.42
C ALA A 243 6.36 1.12 4.42
N LEU A 244 5.10 1.28 4.83
CA LEU A 244 4.45 2.58 4.99
C LEU A 244 5.12 3.42 6.08
N LEU A 245 5.48 2.83 7.24
CA LEU A 245 6.25 3.51 8.28
C LEU A 245 7.58 4.06 7.75
N ARG A 246 8.28 3.28 6.93
CA ARG A 246 9.50 3.74 6.29
C ARG A 246 9.24 4.84 5.25
N ALA A 247 8.19 4.72 4.47
CA ALA A 247 7.79 5.74 3.49
C ALA A 247 7.43 7.07 4.16
N PHE A 248 6.92 7.05 5.39
CA PHE A 248 6.72 8.27 6.18
C PHE A 248 8.02 9.06 6.38
N LEU A 249 9.16 8.36 6.52
CA LEU A 249 10.48 8.97 6.70
C LEU A 249 11.13 9.40 5.38
N PHE A 250 10.86 8.70 4.28
CA PHE A 250 11.55 8.86 3.00
C PHE A 250 10.67 9.44 1.90
N GLY A 251 9.38 9.62 2.16
CA GLY A 251 8.40 10.11 1.20
C GLY A 251 7.70 9.01 0.40
N ILE A 252 6.62 9.42 -0.28
CA ILE A 252 5.84 8.60 -1.22
C ILE A 252 6.04 9.21 -2.61
N ASP A 253 6.46 8.40 -3.58
CA ASP A 253 6.57 8.79 -4.98
C ASP A 253 5.17 8.73 -5.61
N SER A 254 4.51 9.88 -5.74
CA SER A 254 3.14 10.01 -6.27
C SER A 254 3.17 10.57 -7.67
N GLU A 255 2.72 9.79 -8.63
CA GLU A 255 2.65 10.14 -10.03
C GLU A 255 1.21 9.98 -10.56
N THR A 256 0.94 10.69 -11.63
CA THR A 256 -0.34 10.65 -12.34
C THR A 256 -0.08 10.52 -13.83
N ILE A 257 -0.84 9.67 -14.54
CA ILE A 257 -0.86 9.71 -15.99
C ILE A 257 -1.49 11.04 -16.40
N THR A 258 -0.65 11.96 -16.90
CA THR A 258 -1.03 13.34 -17.22
C THR A 258 -1.66 13.45 -18.61
N ARG A 259 -2.17 14.65 -18.94
CA ARG A 259 -2.72 14.96 -20.27
C ARG A 259 -1.71 14.80 -21.40
N GLU A 260 -0.44 15.00 -21.13
CA GLU A 260 0.65 14.85 -22.11
C GLU A 260 0.92 13.39 -22.47
N MET A 261 0.49 12.46 -21.60
CA MET A 261 0.65 11.02 -21.77
C MET A 261 -0.55 10.36 -22.45
N VAL A 262 -1.58 11.12 -22.83
CA VAL A 262 -2.80 10.60 -23.42
C VAL A 262 -3.29 11.52 -24.55
N THR A 263 -4.03 10.95 -25.51
CA THR A 263 -4.65 11.71 -26.60
C THR A 263 -6.18 11.63 -26.48
N PRO A 264 -6.87 12.74 -26.23
CA PRO A 264 -8.33 12.75 -26.24
C PRO A 264 -8.88 12.42 -27.62
N PHE A 265 -9.91 11.55 -27.65
CA PHE A 265 -10.65 11.30 -28.89
C PHE A 265 -12.12 10.97 -28.59
N GLN A 266 -12.94 10.98 -29.62
CA GLN A 266 -14.34 10.63 -29.53
C GLN A 266 -14.59 9.29 -30.24
N THR A 267 -15.25 8.36 -29.54
CA THR A 267 -15.62 7.08 -30.12
C THR A 267 -16.71 7.27 -31.16
N SER A 268 -16.97 6.27 -32.02
CA SER A 268 -18.06 6.26 -32.96
C SER A 268 -19.47 6.41 -32.33
N GLN A 269 -19.56 6.13 -31.01
CA GLN A 269 -20.78 6.31 -30.22
C GLN A 269 -20.86 7.68 -29.53
N GLY A 270 -19.92 8.59 -29.79
CA GLY A 270 -19.89 9.94 -29.20
C GLY A 270 -19.26 10.05 -27.81
N ALA A 271 -18.71 8.97 -27.26
CA ALA A 271 -18.08 9.02 -25.94
C ALA A 271 -16.69 9.68 -26.00
N GLN A 272 -16.44 10.67 -25.14
CA GLN A 272 -15.13 11.27 -24.94
C GLN A 272 -14.25 10.32 -24.13
N VAL A 273 -13.07 9.96 -24.65
CA VAL A 273 -12.15 8.99 -24.05
C VAL A 273 -10.71 9.40 -24.29
N LEU A 274 -9.75 8.74 -23.62
CA LEU A 274 -8.34 9.04 -23.64
C LEU A 274 -7.55 7.84 -24.18
N ALA A 275 -6.96 7.98 -25.37
CA ALA A 275 -6.04 6.97 -25.91
C ALA A 275 -4.70 7.07 -25.17
N PRO A 276 -4.15 5.97 -24.61
CA PRO A 276 -2.86 5.98 -23.95
C PRO A 276 -1.70 6.13 -24.96
N ASN A 277 -0.75 7.01 -24.66
CA ASN A 277 0.54 7.05 -25.35
C ASN A 277 1.54 6.17 -24.62
N TRP A 278 1.61 4.90 -25.02
CA TRP A 278 2.47 3.91 -24.37
C TRP A 278 3.95 4.24 -24.45
N ASP A 279 4.41 4.98 -25.45
CA ASP A 279 5.82 5.39 -25.58
C ASP A 279 6.24 6.32 -24.45
N VAL A 280 5.30 7.12 -23.92
CA VAL A 280 5.53 8.02 -22.78
C VAL A 280 5.20 7.35 -21.45
N ILE A 281 4.17 6.50 -21.41
CA ILE A 281 3.73 5.82 -20.19
C ILE A 281 4.71 4.71 -19.77
N ASN A 282 5.22 3.89 -20.72
CA ASN A 282 6.09 2.76 -20.39
C ASN A 282 7.39 3.13 -19.65
N PRO A 283 8.10 4.21 -19.96
CA PRO A 283 9.25 4.64 -19.16
C PRO A 283 8.89 4.96 -17.71
N LEU A 284 7.71 5.57 -17.45
CA LEU A 284 7.20 5.83 -16.12
C LEU A 284 6.90 4.53 -15.38
N LEU A 285 6.22 3.57 -16.05
CA LEU A 285 5.93 2.25 -15.48
C LEU A 285 7.22 1.51 -15.13
N LYS A 286 8.22 1.54 -16.00
CA LYS A 286 9.53 0.93 -15.75
C LYS A 286 10.23 1.53 -14.55
N ARG A 287 10.22 2.86 -14.41
CA ARG A 287 10.80 3.58 -13.28
C ARG A 287 10.12 3.18 -11.96
N MET A 288 8.79 3.21 -11.93
CA MET A 288 8.01 2.99 -10.71
C MET A 288 7.88 1.52 -10.36
N PHE A 289 7.61 0.65 -11.34
CA PHE A 289 7.26 -0.77 -11.13
C PHE A 289 8.37 -1.75 -11.53
N GLY A 290 9.43 -1.28 -12.20
CA GLY A 290 10.62 -2.09 -12.50
C GLY A 290 10.41 -3.17 -13.56
N GLN A 291 9.50 -2.93 -14.51
CA GLN A 291 9.21 -3.85 -15.63
C GLN A 291 9.70 -3.29 -16.95
#